data_90f50de31ea897df92daa8d004bb07d8
#
_entry.id   90f50de31ea897df92daa8d004bb07d8
#
_cell.length_a   1.000
_cell.length_b   1.000
_cell.length_c   1.000
_cell.angle_alpha   90.00
_cell.angle_beta   90.00
_cell.angle_gamma   90.00
#
_symmetry.space_group_name_H-M   'P 1'
#
loop_
_entity.id
_entity.type
_entity.pdbx_description
1 polymer ?
#
loop_
_entity_poly.entity_id
_entity_poly.type
_entity_poly.pdbx_seq_one_letter_code
_entity_poly.pdbx_strand_id
1 'polypeptide(L)'
;MNVQMKGNELITKLLHEWYQTMLQQHVSKATNLKQEIEDKLSDIKKEESLSLYYSLLDFRYKVLTDGLSITKDSFNEINSFDVPNNSFLSYYYHFFKAIHATLTTNYTEANEHFEKAEKLLMYVPDELEKAEFYYRFCIFLYHFYQPIESIQYATKAKEIFTNNEGYELRIGLCDNMLGASCVYLKQFEQAEEKYNSAIDTFQKFNEKELVLSVRNNLGWLYASQNLSTLAIRHLSEVTEKKPSHFKAIFLQAREHHKLGEINITSELIEKGLIICTEIGNTEYTHHFTILKALNNNAPAEELEKIILEGITYFDKETLYNYTQEYAEKLATKFFKESNHIKASQYFNKGLEAREKTFEKGALK
;
A
#
# COMPACT_ATOMS: atom_id res chain seq x y z
N MET A 1 1.23 -22.88 18.02
CA MET A 1 2.57 -22.36 18.32
C MET A 1 2.74 -22.22 19.82
N ASN A 2 3.62 -22.99 20.45
CA ASN A 2 3.93 -22.78 21.87
C ASN A 2 5.06 -21.75 21.96
N VAL A 3 4.71 -20.47 21.92
CA VAL A 3 5.59 -19.41 22.34
C VAL A 3 5.64 -19.48 23.87
N GLN A 4 6.66 -20.18 24.42
CA GLN A 4 6.94 -20.12 25.85
C GLN A 4 7.56 -18.75 26.18
N MET A 5 6.70 -17.72 26.33
CA MET A 5 7.05 -16.58 27.14
C MET A 5 6.89 -17.00 28.60
N LYS A 6 7.98 -16.99 29.35
CA LYS A 6 7.94 -17.22 30.79
C LYS A 6 7.15 -16.06 31.40
N GLY A 7 5.97 -16.34 31.98
CA GLY A 7 5.28 -15.36 32.81
C GLY A 7 3.76 -15.44 32.80
N ASN A 8 3.10 -15.57 31.63
CA ASN A 8 1.65 -15.61 31.62
C ASN A 8 1.09 -16.32 30.37
N GLU A 9 1.02 -17.66 30.44
CA GLU A 9 0.52 -18.51 29.33
C GLU A 9 -0.86 -18.11 28.84
N LEU A 10 -1.75 -17.64 29.74
CA LEU A 10 -3.11 -17.22 29.41
C LEU A 10 -3.10 -15.96 28.53
N ILE A 11 -2.30 -14.95 28.88
CA ILE A 11 -2.18 -13.71 28.11
C ILE A 11 -1.54 -13.99 26.75
N THR A 12 -0.48 -14.78 26.71
CA THR A 12 0.18 -15.17 25.44
C THR A 12 -0.80 -15.88 24.51
N LYS A 13 -1.64 -16.79 25.04
CA LYS A 13 -2.67 -17.48 24.26
C LYS A 13 -3.71 -16.49 23.70
N LEU A 14 -4.15 -15.53 24.52
CA LEU A 14 -5.12 -14.53 24.12
C LEU A 14 -4.56 -13.58 23.02
N LEU A 15 -3.31 -13.16 23.14
CA LEU A 15 -2.62 -12.36 22.11
C LEU A 15 -2.48 -13.16 20.79
N HIS A 16 -2.16 -14.44 20.88
CA HIS A 16 -2.11 -15.31 19.72
C HIS A 16 -3.49 -15.47 19.05
N GLU A 17 -4.56 -15.73 19.83
CA GLU A 17 -5.93 -15.81 19.30
C GLU A 17 -6.34 -14.48 18.62
N TRP A 18 -5.97 -13.35 19.21
CA TRP A 18 -6.21 -12.05 18.62
C TRP A 18 -5.54 -11.92 17.25
N TYR A 19 -4.27 -12.34 17.14
CA TYR A 19 -3.54 -12.31 15.87
C TYR A 19 -4.17 -13.23 14.82
N GLN A 20 -4.52 -14.47 15.18
CA GLN A 20 -5.20 -15.39 14.27
C GLN A 20 -6.54 -14.83 13.78
N THR A 21 -7.30 -14.18 14.65
CA THR A 21 -8.55 -13.50 14.27
C THR A 21 -8.32 -12.35 13.27
N MET A 22 -7.23 -11.61 13.44
CA MET A 22 -6.80 -10.59 12.46
C MET A 22 -6.38 -11.21 11.12
N LEU A 23 -5.71 -12.36 11.13
CA LEU A 23 -5.37 -13.10 9.90
C LEU A 23 -6.62 -13.50 9.13
N GLN A 24 -7.67 -13.92 9.81
CA GLN A 24 -8.96 -14.27 9.20
C GLN A 24 -9.79 -13.06 8.75
N GLN A 25 -9.35 -11.83 8.98
CA GLN A 25 -10.07 -10.59 8.68
C GLN A 25 -11.39 -10.43 9.49
N HIS A 26 -11.53 -11.09 10.62
CA HIS A 26 -12.71 -10.99 11.47
C HIS A 26 -12.63 -9.74 12.38
N VAL A 27 -12.86 -8.56 11.82
CA VAL A 27 -12.67 -7.25 12.50
C VAL A 27 -13.48 -7.17 13.80
N SER A 28 -14.77 -7.51 13.79
CA SER A 28 -15.62 -7.42 14.99
C SER A 28 -15.12 -8.31 16.12
N LYS A 29 -14.70 -9.55 15.82
CA LYS A 29 -14.14 -10.48 16.82
C LYS A 29 -12.80 -9.96 17.33
N ALA A 30 -11.95 -9.43 16.44
CA ALA A 30 -10.66 -8.85 16.82
C ALA A 30 -10.83 -7.63 17.74
N THR A 31 -11.87 -6.80 17.52
CA THR A 31 -12.20 -5.66 18.39
C THR A 31 -12.61 -6.13 19.80
N ASN A 32 -13.43 -7.16 19.91
CA ASN A 32 -13.85 -7.72 21.20
C ASN A 32 -12.65 -8.30 21.97
N LEU A 33 -11.78 -9.06 21.29
CA LEU A 33 -10.57 -9.60 21.89
C LEU A 33 -9.61 -8.51 22.35
N LYS A 34 -9.49 -7.41 21.58
CA LYS A 34 -8.70 -6.25 22.00
C LYS A 34 -9.19 -5.69 23.34
N GLN A 35 -10.49 -5.49 23.51
CA GLN A 35 -11.07 -5.03 24.76
C GLN A 35 -10.72 -5.95 25.93
N GLU A 36 -10.86 -7.28 25.74
CA GLU A 36 -10.51 -8.26 26.77
C GLU A 36 -9.01 -8.23 27.13
N ILE A 37 -8.14 -7.95 26.15
CA ILE A 37 -6.69 -7.81 26.37
C ILE A 37 -6.39 -6.51 27.13
N GLU A 38 -7.08 -5.42 26.81
CA GLU A 38 -6.91 -4.11 27.46
C GLU A 38 -7.23 -4.18 28.97
N ASP A 39 -8.19 -4.99 29.39
CA ASP A 39 -8.47 -5.24 30.81
C ASP A 39 -7.30 -5.90 31.56
N LYS A 40 -6.37 -6.55 30.82
CA LYS A 40 -5.17 -7.22 31.35
C LYS A 40 -3.86 -6.45 31.12
N LEU A 41 -3.94 -5.19 30.64
CA LEU A 41 -2.75 -4.38 30.29
C LEU A 41 -1.78 -4.19 31.46
N SER A 42 -2.28 -4.11 32.70
CA SER A 42 -1.43 -3.97 33.89
C SER A 42 -0.49 -5.18 34.07
N ASP A 43 -0.91 -6.37 33.68
CA ASP A 43 -0.11 -7.58 33.76
C ASP A 43 0.84 -7.72 32.57
N ILE A 44 0.40 -7.32 31.38
CA ILE A 44 1.22 -7.26 30.17
C ILE A 44 2.43 -6.34 30.36
N LYS A 45 2.23 -5.15 30.93
CA LYS A 45 3.28 -4.15 31.16
C LYS A 45 4.35 -4.55 32.17
N LYS A 46 4.14 -5.61 32.93
CA LYS A 46 5.15 -6.14 33.86
C LYS A 46 6.28 -6.89 33.16
N GLU A 47 6.07 -7.32 31.93
CA GLU A 47 7.05 -8.09 31.15
C GLU A 47 7.30 -7.39 29.80
N GLU A 48 8.53 -6.98 29.56
CA GLU A 48 8.92 -6.21 28.37
C GLU A 48 8.61 -6.91 27.05
N SER A 49 8.85 -8.23 26.99
CA SER A 49 8.56 -9.04 25.80
C SER A 49 7.07 -9.13 25.49
N LEU A 50 6.20 -9.21 26.52
CA LEU A 50 4.74 -9.18 26.34
C LEU A 50 4.27 -7.79 25.92
N SER A 51 4.86 -6.74 26.48
CA SER A 51 4.58 -5.35 26.10
C SER A 51 4.91 -5.11 24.63
N LEU A 52 6.10 -5.53 24.20
CA LEU A 52 6.51 -5.45 22.79
C LEU A 52 5.54 -6.24 21.89
N TYR A 53 5.21 -7.48 22.25
CA TYR A 53 4.31 -8.30 21.44
C TYR A 53 2.92 -7.68 21.33
N TYR A 54 2.37 -7.16 22.44
CA TYR A 54 1.09 -6.44 22.42
C TYR A 54 1.16 -5.21 21.52
N SER A 55 2.19 -4.35 21.65
CA SER A 55 2.33 -3.13 20.85
C SER A 55 2.46 -3.45 19.35
N LEU A 56 3.17 -4.52 19.00
CA LEU A 56 3.25 -5.03 17.62
C LEU A 56 1.88 -5.45 17.08
N LEU A 57 1.11 -6.22 17.87
CA LEU A 57 -0.23 -6.66 17.48
C LEU A 57 -1.23 -5.49 17.44
N ASP A 58 -1.12 -4.50 18.33
CA ASP A 58 -1.96 -3.30 18.31
C ASP A 58 -1.71 -2.47 17.05
N PHE A 59 -0.45 -2.31 16.66
CA PHE A 59 -0.13 -1.72 15.35
C PHE A 59 -0.77 -2.52 14.20
N ARG A 60 -0.65 -3.85 14.22
CA ARG A 60 -1.26 -4.71 13.19
C ARG A 60 -2.78 -4.60 13.15
N TYR A 61 -3.43 -4.45 14.32
CA TYR A 61 -4.86 -4.20 14.44
C TYR A 61 -5.25 -2.83 13.83
N LYS A 62 -4.49 -1.77 14.11
CA LYS A 62 -4.70 -0.44 13.49
C LYS A 62 -4.61 -0.52 11.96
N VAL A 63 -3.62 -1.24 11.43
CA VAL A 63 -3.49 -1.48 9.97
C VAL A 63 -4.70 -2.24 9.41
N LEU A 64 -5.31 -3.16 10.16
CA LEU A 64 -6.50 -3.89 9.74
C LEU A 64 -7.75 -3.00 9.69
N THR A 65 -7.92 -2.14 10.70
CA THR A 65 -9.16 -1.36 10.89
C THR A 65 -9.14 -0.02 10.15
N ASP A 66 -7.98 0.63 10.09
CA ASP A 66 -7.82 1.93 9.40
C ASP A 66 -6.38 2.14 8.91
N GLY A 67 -5.99 1.35 7.92
CA GLY A 67 -4.63 1.42 7.35
C GLY A 67 -4.32 2.75 6.64
N LEU A 68 -5.32 3.55 6.29
CA LEU A 68 -5.12 4.85 5.65
C LEU A 68 -4.75 5.97 6.65
N SER A 69 -5.03 5.79 7.95
CA SER A 69 -4.67 6.73 9.01
C SER A 69 -3.26 6.53 9.58
N ILE A 70 -2.53 5.52 9.12
CA ILE A 70 -1.17 5.25 9.58
C ILE A 70 -0.24 6.40 9.17
N THR A 71 0.41 7.00 10.17
CA THR A 71 1.38 8.11 10.02
C THR A 71 2.80 7.65 10.28
N LYS A 72 3.79 8.51 10.00
CA LYS A 72 5.21 8.23 10.31
C LYS A 72 5.45 7.95 11.79
N ASP A 73 4.65 8.52 12.68
CA ASP A 73 4.79 8.37 14.14
C ASP A 73 4.11 7.11 14.69
N SER A 74 3.30 6.42 13.90
CA SER A 74 2.50 5.27 14.34
C SER A 74 3.32 4.07 14.85
N PHE A 75 4.63 4.06 14.62
CA PHE A 75 5.55 2.99 15.04
C PHE A 75 6.55 3.45 16.13
N ASN A 76 6.49 4.72 16.58
CA ASN A 76 7.49 5.29 17.48
C ASN A 76 7.57 4.58 18.84
N GLU A 77 6.43 4.20 19.43
CA GLU A 77 6.39 3.44 20.69
C GLU A 77 7.12 2.09 20.53
N ILE A 78 6.87 1.39 19.42
CA ILE A 78 7.50 0.07 19.15
C ILE A 78 9.01 0.21 18.96
N ASN A 79 9.48 1.29 18.35
CA ASN A 79 10.91 1.56 18.18
C ASN A 79 11.64 1.81 19.51
N SER A 80 10.95 2.08 20.60
CA SER A 80 11.57 2.32 21.92
C SER A 80 11.89 1.05 22.69
N PHE A 81 11.38 -0.11 22.25
CA PHE A 81 11.67 -1.40 22.89
C PHE A 81 13.03 -1.96 22.44
N ASP A 82 13.70 -2.67 23.37
CA ASP A 82 14.83 -3.51 23.01
C ASP A 82 14.35 -4.82 22.39
N VAL A 83 14.65 -5.01 21.10
CA VAL A 83 14.14 -6.14 20.31
C VAL A 83 15.14 -7.31 20.38
N PRO A 84 14.76 -8.48 20.95
CA PRO A 84 15.65 -9.63 21.03
C PRO A 84 16.06 -10.11 19.64
N ASN A 85 17.36 -10.34 19.43
CA ASN A 85 17.88 -10.87 18.17
C ASN A 85 17.43 -12.31 17.91
N ASN A 86 17.29 -12.68 16.62
CA ASN A 86 17.03 -14.06 16.15
C ASN A 86 15.87 -14.75 16.88
N SER A 87 14.76 -14.06 17.02
CA SER A 87 13.55 -14.53 17.68
C SER A 87 12.30 -14.26 16.85
N PHE A 88 11.18 -14.86 17.24
CA PHE A 88 9.89 -14.53 16.62
C PHE A 88 9.50 -13.06 16.86
N LEU A 89 9.88 -12.43 17.97
CA LEU A 89 9.65 -11.01 18.21
C LEU A 89 10.46 -10.14 17.23
N SER A 90 11.71 -10.53 16.94
CA SER A 90 12.52 -9.88 15.91
C SER A 90 11.86 -10.00 14.52
N TYR A 91 11.29 -11.18 14.19
CA TYR A 91 10.54 -11.36 12.98
C TYR A 91 9.35 -10.39 12.91
N TYR A 92 8.47 -10.35 13.93
CA TYR A 92 7.31 -9.47 13.93
C TYR A 92 7.70 -7.99 13.92
N TYR A 93 8.74 -7.60 14.63
CA TYR A 93 9.26 -6.24 14.59
C TYR A 93 9.64 -5.83 13.17
N HIS A 94 10.49 -6.61 12.49
CA HIS A 94 10.88 -6.30 11.13
C HIS A 94 9.73 -6.40 10.15
N PHE A 95 8.87 -7.39 10.28
CA PHE A 95 7.72 -7.57 9.41
C PHE A 95 6.72 -6.41 9.52
N PHE A 96 6.38 -5.98 10.74
CA PHE A 96 5.42 -4.88 10.91
C PHE A 96 6.05 -3.52 10.66
N LYS A 97 7.34 -3.36 10.89
CA LYS A 97 8.10 -2.17 10.48
C LYS A 97 8.12 -2.03 8.95
N ALA A 98 8.28 -3.12 8.22
CA ALA A 98 8.19 -3.12 6.76
C ALA A 98 6.79 -2.72 6.27
N ILE A 99 5.73 -3.22 6.93
CA ILE A 99 4.34 -2.80 6.65
C ILE A 99 4.16 -1.30 6.93
N HIS A 100 4.66 -0.79 8.06
CA HIS A 100 4.61 0.63 8.41
C HIS A 100 5.31 1.49 7.35
N ALA A 101 6.55 1.13 6.99
CA ALA A 101 7.32 1.84 5.97
C ALA A 101 6.63 1.82 4.59
N THR A 102 5.99 0.70 4.21
CA THR A 102 5.20 0.62 2.98
C THR A 102 4.00 1.59 3.01
N LEU A 103 3.26 1.63 4.12
CA LEU A 103 2.07 2.49 4.26
C LEU A 103 2.43 3.98 4.31
N THR A 104 3.60 4.31 4.85
CA THR A 104 4.13 5.68 4.93
C THR A 104 5.01 6.06 3.74
N THR A 105 5.00 5.21 2.67
CA THR A 105 5.71 5.45 1.39
C THR A 105 7.23 5.60 1.51
N ASN A 106 7.82 4.96 2.53
CA ASN A 106 9.27 4.84 2.70
C ASN A 106 9.73 3.46 2.20
N TYR A 107 9.76 3.30 0.87
CA TYR A 107 9.95 2.00 0.24
C TYR A 107 11.37 1.44 0.40
N THR A 108 12.38 2.29 0.55
CA THR A 108 13.75 1.86 0.81
C THR A 108 13.86 1.17 2.18
N GLU A 109 13.31 1.80 3.23
CA GLU A 109 13.24 1.22 4.57
C GLU A 109 12.38 -0.06 4.59
N ALA A 110 11.25 -0.05 3.84
CA ALA A 110 10.39 -1.21 3.72
C ALA A 110 11.13 -2.42 3.16
N ASN A 111 11.92 -2.25 2.09
CA ASN A 111 12.71 -3.31 1.48
C ASN A 111 13.69 -3.92 2.47
N GLU A 112 14.47 -3.09 3.16
CA GLU A 112 15.45 -3.55 4.16
C GLU A 112 14.80 -4.39 5.26
N HIS A 113 13.62 -3.96 5.72
CA HIS A 113 12.91 -4.66 6.79
C HIS A 113 12.21 -5.93 6.29
N PHE A 114 11.70 -5.98 5.07
CA PHE A 114 11.19 -7.22 4.46
C PHE A 114 12.30 -8.25 4.28
N GLU A 115 13.48 -7.87 3.79
CA GLU A 115 14.63 -8.78 3.66
C GLU A 115 15.08 -9.36 5.01
N LYS A 116 15.06 -8.55 6.08
CA LYS A 116 15.36 -9.02 7.43
C LYS A 116 14.28 -9.98 7.94
N ALA A 117 13.01 -9.64 7.74
CA ALA A 117 11.89 -10.49 8.15
C ALA A 117 11.87 -11.82 7.39
N GLU A 118 12.18 -11.84 6.09
CA GLU A 118 12.25 -13.06 5.28
C GLU A 118 13.30 -14.04 5.82
N LYS A 119 14.49 -13.55 6.20
CA LYS A 119 15.53 -14.37 6.83
C LYS A 119 15.10 -14.96 8.18
N LEU A 120 14.15 -14.31 8.85
CA LEU A 120 13.62 -14.74 10.15
C LEU A 120 12.38 -15.63 10.05
N LEU A 121 11.83 -15.86 8.86
CA LEU A 121 10.67 -16.76 8.64
C LEU A 121 10.92 -18.19 9.16
N MET A 122 12.17 -18.62 9.26
CA MET A 122 12.54 -19.91 9.84
C MET A 122 12.09 -20.06 11.31
N TYR A 123 11.90 -18.95 12.03
CA TYR A 123 11.40 -18.94 13.42
C TYR A 123 9.86 -18.97 13.50
N VAL A 124 9.16 -18.94 12.35
CA VAL A 124 7.70 -18.95 12.22
C VAL A 124 7.27 -20.29 11.64
N PRO A 125 6.87 -21.26 12.47
CA PRO A 125 6.47 -22.59 12.00
C PRO A 125 5.07 -22.63 11.38
N ASP A 126 4.23 -21.62 11.63
CA ASP A 126 2.85 -21.55 11.16
C ASP A 126 2.80 -21.10 9.70
N GLU A 127 2.28 -21.97 8.82
CA GLU A 127 2.18 -21.69 7.38
C GLU A 127 1.20 -20.53 7.06
N LEU A 128 0.16 -20.33 7.89
CA LEU A 128 -0.78 -19.22 7.71
C LEU A 128 -0.13 -17.87 8.02
N GLU A 129 0.77 -17.82 8.99
CA GLU A 129 1.57 -16.64 9.28
C GLU A 129 2.59 -16.36 8.14
N LYS A 130 3.18 -17.42 7.55
CA LYS A 130 4.02 -17.27 6.35
C LYS A 130 3.21 -16.76 5.15
N ALA A 131 1.97 -17.24 4.99
CA ALA A 131 1.08 -16.73 3.96
C ALA A 131 0.76 -15.25 4.16
N GLU A 132 0.58 -14.77 5.40
CA GLU A 132 0.44 -13.34 5.70
C GLU A 132 1.69 -12.56 5.29
N PHE A 133 2.88 -13.06 5.60
CA PHE A 133 4.13 -12.45 5.14
C PHE A 133 4.15 -12.35 3.60
N TYR A 134 3.89 -13.43 2.87
CA TYR A 134 3.87 -13.43 1.42
C TYR A 134 2.84 -12.44 0.86
N TYR A 135 1.65 -12.38 1.44
CA TYR A 135 0.63 -11.41 1.06
C TYR A 135 1.08 -9.96 1.30
N ARG A 136 1.70 -9.64 2.44
CA ARG A 136 2.19 -8.28 2.71
C ARG A 136 3.39 -7.91 1.86
N PHE A 137 4.25 -8.87 1.61
CA PHE A 137 5.40 -8.67 0.73
C PHE A 137 4.94 -8.44 -0.72
N CYS A 138 3.92 -9.15 -1.21
CA CYS A 138 3.39 -8.88 -2.54
C CYS A 138 2.80 -7.46 -2.67
N ILE A 139 2.15 -6.92 -1.63
CA ILE A 139 1.68 -5.53 -1.60
C ILE A 139 2.85 -4.56 -1.72
N PHE A 140 3.92 -4.77 -0.94
CA PHE A 140 5.12 -3.97 -1.05
C PHE A 140 5.72 -4.03 -2.46
N LEU A 141 5.92 -5.24 -3.00
CA LEU A 141 6.47 -5.45 -4.35
C LEU A 141 5.63 -4.77 -5.44
N TYR A 142 4.31 -4.77 -5.30
CA TYR A 142 3.40 -4.02 -6.17
C TYR A 142 3.70 -2.52 -6.12
N HIS A 143 3.81 -1.92 -4.94
CA HIS A 143 4.15 -0.50 -4.79
C HIS A 143 5.60 -0.20 -5.19
N PHE A 144 6.48 -1.18 -5.04
CA PHE A 144 7.88 -1.09 -5.42
C PHE A 144 8.13 -1.38 -6.91
N TYR A 145 7.07 -1.50 -7.72
CA TYR A 145 7.10 -1.75 -9.17
C TYR A 145 7.77 -3.06 -9.60
N GLN A 146 7.57 -4.10 -8.83
CA GLN A 146 7.99 -5.47 -9.14
C GLN A 146 6.75 -6.37 -9.32
N PRO A 147 5.97 -6.18 -10.41
CA PRO A 147 4.68 -6.86 -10.58
C PRO A 147 4.82 -8.37 -10.76
N ILE A 148 5.91 -8.87 -11.34
CA ILE A 148 6.12 -10.31 -11.55
C ILE A 148 6.32 -11.01 -10.21
N GLU A 149 7.22 -10.49 -9.36
CA GLU A 149 7.46 -11.02 -8.03
C GLU A 149 6.21 -10.85 -7.14
N SER A 150 5.50 -9.73 -7.28
CA SER A 150 4.22 -9.53 -6.58
C SER A 150 3.23 -10.65 -6.92
N ILE A 151 3.09 -11.03 -8.19
CA ILE A 151 2.23 -12.16 -8.62
C ILE A 151 2.71 -13.47 -7.98
N GLN A 152 4.01 -13.74 -7.97
CA GLN A 152 4.56 -14.98 -7.38
C GLN A 152 4.22 -15.09 -5.89
N TYR A 153 4.44 -14.03 -5.11
CA TYR A 153 4.16 -14.02 -3.69
C TYR A 153 2.65 -14.01 -3.38
N ALA A 154 1.83 -13.30 -4.18
CA ALA A 154 0.38 -13.36 -4.06
C ALA A 154 -0.17 -14.77 -4.32
N THR A 155 0.38 -15.48 -5.32
CA THR A 155 0.01 -16.86 -5.66
C THR A 155 0.39 -17.81 -4.53
N LYS A 156 1.62 -17.73 -4.00
CA LYS A 156 2.06 -18.53 -2.84
C LYS A 156 1.14 -18.34 -1.62
N ALA A 157 0.80 -17.09 -1.31
CA ALA A 157 -0.12 -16.79 -0.21
C ALA A 157 -1.51 -17.39 -0.46
N LYS A 158 -2.04 -17.23 -1.68
CA LYS A 158 -3.35 -17.74 -2.07
C LYS A 158 -3.43 -19.26 -1.97
N GLU A 159 -2.41 -19.98 -2.42
CA GLU A 159 -2.34 -21.45 -2.34
C GLU A 159 -2.46 -21.93 -0.89
N ILE A 160 -1.72 -21.31 0.03
CA ILE A 160 -1.79 -21.67 1.45
C ILE A 160 -3.18 -21.36 2.02
N PHE A 161 -3.74 -20.17 1.76
CA PHE A 161 -5.06 -19.80 2.25
C PHE A 161 -6.17 -20.71 1.69
N THR A 162 -6.06 -21.14 0.41
CA THR A 162 -7.04 -22.04 -0.22
C THR A 162 -7.10 -23.42 0.44
N ASN A 163 -5.98 -23.89 0.98
CA ASN A 163 -5.89 -25.17 1.67
C ASN A 163 -6.37 -25.13 3.15
N ASN A 164 -6.85 -23.96 3.62
CA ASN A 164 -7.27 -23.76 5.01
C ASN A 164 -8.66 -23.10 5.07
N GLU A 165 -9.58 -23.71 5.78
CA GLU A 165 -10.94 -23.17 5.99
C GLU A 165 -10.93 -21.87 6.81
N GLY A 166 -11.86 -20.96 6.52
CA GLY A 166 -12.01 -19.68 7.24
C GLY A 166 -11.07 -18.56 6.73
N TYR A 167 -10.40 -18.76 5.59
CA TYR A 167 -9.52 -17.78 4.97
C TYR A 167 -10.01 -17.28 3.61
N GLU A 168 -11.30 -17.43 3.31
CA GLU A 168 -11.91 -17.04 2.03
C GLU A 168 -11.71 -15.55 1.73
N LEU A 169 -11.79 -14.69 2.74
CA LEU A 169 -11.51 -13.25 2.58
C LEU A 169 -10.05 -13.01 2.17
N ARG A 170 -9.12 -13.82 2.67
CA ARG A 170 -7.70 -13.75 2.30
C ARG A 170 -7.47 -14.16 0.85
N ILE A 171 -8.21 -15.15 0.37
CA ILE A 171 -8.19 -15.56 -1.05
C ILE A 171 -8.65 -14.39 -1.93
N GLY A 172 -9.76 -13.74 -1.58
CA GLY A 172 -10.24 -12.54 -2.27
C GLY A 172 -9.24 -11.39 -2.26
N LEU A 173 -8.55 -11.17 -1.13
CA LEU A 173 -7.48 -10.17 -1.03
C LEU A 173 -6.28 -10.50 -1.94
N CYS A 174 -5.91 -11.78 -2.06
CA CYS A 174 -4.87 -12.21 -2.99
C CYS A 174 -5.31 -11.99 -4.45
N ASP A 175 -6.57 -12.31 -4.81
CA ASP A 175 -7.10 -12.04 -6.14
C ASP A 175 -7.09 -10.54 -6.47
N ASN A 176 -7.44 -9.68 -5.52
CA ASN A 176 -7.33 -8.24 -5.69
C ASN A 176 -5.89 -7.79 -5.99
N MET A 177 -4.89 -8.36 -5.33
CA MET A 177 -3.48 -8.03 -5.58
C MET A 177 -2.96 -8.61 -6.90
N LEU A 178 -3.39 -9.82 -7.27
CA LEU A 178 -3.10 -10.40 -8.59
C LEU A 178 -3.66 -9.51 -9.70
N GLY A 179 -4.91 -9.05 -9.56
CA GLY A 179 -5.53 -8.10 -10.50
C GLY A 179 -4.72 -6.81 -10.62
N ALA A 180 -4.30 -6.22 -9.49
CA ALA A 180 -3.51 -5.00 -9.48
C ALA A 180 -2.16 -5.16 -10.19
N SER A 181 -1.48 -6.28 -9.98
CA SER A 181 -0.20 -6.58 -10.66
C SER A 181 -0.38 -6.84 -12.16
N CYS A 182 -1.50 -7.48 -12.57
CA CYS A 182 -1.85 -7.67 -13.97
C CYS A 182 -2.08 -6.33 -14.69
N VAL A 183 -2.63 -5.29 -14.01
CA VAL A 183 -2.77 -3.96 -14.62
C VAL A 183 -1.42 -3.37 -15.02
N TYR A 184 -0.39 -3.47 -14.18
CA TYR A 184 0.95 -3.01 -14.54
C TYR A 184 1.54 -3.75 -15.75
N LEU A 185 1.23 -5.04 -15.88
CA LEU A 185 1.64 -5.85 -17.02
C LEU A 185 0.74 -5.66 -18.26
N LYS A 186 -0.24 -4.76 -18.18
CA LYS A 186 -1.26 -4.49 -19.22
C LYS A 186 -2.09 -5.72 -19.58
N GLN A 187 -2.20 -6.67 -18.69
CA GLN A 187 -3.06 -7.87 -18.81
C GLN A 187 -4.46 -7.55 -18.29
N PHE A 188 -5.16 -6.64 -18.98
CA PHE A 188 -6.39 -6.01 -18.49
C PHE A 188 -7.55 -6.97 -18.30
N GLU A 189 -7.75 -7.92 -19.19
CA GLU A 189 -8.80 -8.95 -19.09
C GLU A 189 -8.57 -9.85 -17.86
N GLN A 190 -7.33 -10.26 -17.62
CA GLN A 190 -6.97 -11.06 -16.45
C GLN A 190 -7.14 -10.25 -15.16
N ALA A 191 -6.78 -8.96 -15.19
CA ALA A 191 -6.98 -8.07 -14.04
C ALA A 191 -8.46 -7.95 -13.67
N GLU A 192 -9.34 -7.76 -14.66
CA GLU A 192 -10.78 -7.66 -14.46
C GLU A 192 -11.39 -8.96 -13.92
N GLU A 193 -10.96 -10.12 -14.45
CA GLU A 193 -11.36 -11.44 -13.93
C GLU A 193 -11.01 -11.59 -12.45
N LYS A 194 -9.77 -11.24 -12.05
CA LYS A 194 -9.32 -11.33 -10.65
C LYS A 194 -10.09 -10.37 -9.74
N TYR A 195 -10.35 -9.15 -10.19
CA TYR A 195 -11.15 -8.20 -9.44
C TYR A 195 -12.61 -8.66 -9.26
N ASN A 196 -13.23 -9.23 -10.30
CA ASN A 196 -14.57 -9.77 -10.19
C ASN A 196 -14.62 -10.95 -9.21
N SER A 197 -13.65 -11.87 -9.25
CA SER A 197 -13.50 -12.96 -8.26
C SER A 197 -13.40 -12.43 -6.83
N ALA A 198 -12.61 -11.36 -6.62
CA ALA A 198 -12.49 -10.72 -5.30
C ALA A 198 -13.82 -10.09 -4.84
N ILE A 199 -14.52 -9.38 -5.73
CA ILE A 199 -15.83 -8.77 -5.44
C ILE A 199 -16.84 -9.84 -5.05
N ASP A 200 -16.95 -10.92 -5.81
CA ASP A 200 -17.88 -12.02 -5.54
C ASP A 200 -17.62 -12.62 -4.16
N THR A 201 -16.35 -12.82 -3.81
CA THR A 201 -15.97 -13.30 -2.48
C THR A 201 -16.40 -12.31 -1.40
N PHE A 202 -16.05 -11.04 -1.52
CA PHE A 202 -16.35 -10.04 -0.49
C PHE A 202 -17.85 -9.76 -0.34
N GLN A 203 -18.63 -9.85 -1.42
CA GLN A 203 -20.08 -9.73 -1.37
C GLN A 203 -20.76 -10.89 -0.62
N LYS A 204 -20.28 -12.14 -0.81
CA LYS A 204 -20.77 -13.32 -0.06
C LYS A 204 -20.61 -13.15 1.45
N PHE A 205 -19.56 -12.47 1.89
CA PHE A 205 -19.28 -12.21 3.31
C PHE A 205 -19.76 -10.84 3.80
N ASN A 206 -20.49 -10.06 2.97
CA ASN A 206 -20.94 -8.68 3.25
C ASN A 206 -19.82 -7.68 3.61
N GLU A 207 -18.62 -7.91 3.12
CA GLU A 207 -17.43 -7.08 3.36
C GLU A 207 -17.41 -5.85 2.44
N LYS A 208 -18.27 -4.87 2.73
CA LYS A 208 -18.46 -3.66 1.90
C LYS A 208 -17.18 -2.85 1.72
N GLU A 209 -16.35 -2.78 2.77
CA GLU A 209 -15.08 -2.05 2.75
C GLU A 209 -14.07 -2.67 1.77
N LEU A 210 -14.02 -4.00 1.72
CA LEU A 210 -13.16 -4.71 0.79
C LEU A 210 -13.67 -4.58 -0.65
N VAL A 211 -14.99 -4.57 -0.87
CA VAL A 211 -15.58 -4.26 -2.19
C VAL A 211 -15.15 -2.87 -2.66
N LEU A 212 -15.16 -1.85 -1.79
CA LEU A 212 -14.70 -0.50 -2.15
C LEU A 212 -13.22 -0.47 -2.51
N SER A 213 -12.39 -1.25 -1.83
CA SER A 213 -10.97 -1.39 -2.18
C SER A 213 -10.79 -1.93 -3.61
N VAL A 214 -11.55 -2.96 -3.99
CA VAL A 214 -11.51 -3.50 -5.37
C VAL A 214 -12.05 -2.49 -6.37
N ARG A 215 -13.11 -1.74 -6.03
CA ARG A 215 -13.62 -0.67 -6.90
C ARG A 215 -12.61 0.43 -7.17
N ASN A 216 -11.79 0.79 -6.17
CA ASN A 216 -10.65 1.69 -6.39
C ASN A 216 -9.68 1.13 -7.44
N ASN A 217 -9.39 -0.17 -7.37
CA ASN A 217 -8.49 -0.82 -8.31
C ASN A 217 -9.12 -0.99 -9.71
N LEU A 218 -10.44 -1.21 -9.81
CA LEU A 218 -11.16 -1.14 -11.09
C LEU A 218 -11.10 0.28 -11.68
N GLY A 219 -11.19 1.31 -10.85
CA GLY A 219 -10.95 2.69 -11.29
C GLY A 219 -9.56 2.86 -11.91
N TRP A 220 -8.53 2.30 -11.26
CA TRP A 220 -7.17 2.27 -11.81
C TRP A 220 -7.07 1.47 -13.12
N LEU A 221 -7.70 0.30 -13.19
CA LEU A 221 -7.75 -0.54 -14.39
C LEU A 221 -8.30 0.22 -15.60
N TYR A 222 -9.45 0.88 -15.44
CA TYR A 222 -10.08 1.63 -16.54
C TYR A 222 -9.32 2.93 -16.86
N ALA A 223 -8.76 3.61 -15.87
CA ALA A 223 -7.90 4.78 -16.08
C ALA A 223 -6.63 4.42 -16.89
N SER A 224 -6.08 3.22 -16.67
CA SER A 224 -4.91 2.70 -17.42
C SER A 224 -5.23 2.38 -18.88
N GLN A 225 -6.50 2.16 -19.20
CA GLN A 225 -7.00 1.96 -20.58
C GLN A 225 -7.53 3.25 -21.21
N ASN A 226 -7.34 4.42 -20.57
CA ASN A 226 -7.92 5.72 -20.98
C ASN A 226 -9.46 5.74 -21.04
N LEU A 227 -10.13 4.89 -20.26
CA LEU A 227 -11.58 4.83 -20.13
C LEU A 227 -12.03 5.70 -18.94
N SER A 228 -11.75 7.02 -19.02
CA SER A 228 -11.91 7.97 -17.91
C SER A 228 -13.31 7.96 -17.29
N THR A 229 -14.37 7.90 -18.10
CA THR A 229 -15.75 7.89 -17.59
C THR A 229 -16.05 6.64 -16.73
N LEU A 230 -15.56 5.46 -17.16
CA LEU A 230 -15.72 4.23 -16.38
C LEU A 230 -14.87 4.28 -15.10
N ALA A 231 -13.63 4.78 -15.20
CA ALA A 231 -12.77 4.98 -14.04
C ALA A 231 -13.46 5.89 -12.99
N ILE A 232 -13.96 7.05 -13.39
CA ILE A 232 -14.66 8.00 -12.52
C ILE A 232 -15.88 7.34 -11.86
N ARG A 233 -16.68 6.57 -12.60
CA ARG A 233 -17.84 5.86 -12.03
C ARG A 233 -17.47 4.98 -10.83
N HIS A 234 -16.41 4.19 -10.94
CA HIS A 234 -15.94 3.34 -9.84
C HIS A 234 -15.32 4.14 -8.70
N LEU A 235 -14.53 5.16 -9.02
CA LEU A 235 -13.86 6.01 -8.05
C LEU A 235 -14.83 6.89 -7.25
N SER A 236 -15.90 7.40 -7.88
CA SER A 236 -16.93 8.19 -7.21
C SER A 236 -17.60 7.42 -6.08
N GLU A 237 -17.94 6.14 -6.30
CA GLU A 237 -18.50 5.31 -5.22
C GLU A 237 -17.53 5.18 -4.04
N VAL A 238 -16.21 5.09 -4.31
CA VAL A 238 -15.21 5.04 -3.26
C VAL A 238 -15.10 6.36 -2.51
N THR A 239 -15.00 7.49 -3.22
CA THR A 239 -14.81 8.81 -2.60
C THR A 239 -16.05 9.34 -1.89
N GLU A 240 -17.25 8.89 -2.27
CA GLU A 240 -18.50 9.16 -1.57
C GLU A 240 -18.58 8.41 -0.23
N LYS A 241 -18.23 7.12 -0.22
CA LYS A 241 -18.30 6.28 0.99
C LYS A 241 -17.08 6.42 1.90
N LYS A 242 -15.93 6.77 1.33
CA LYS A 242 -14.65 7.01 2.03
C LYS A 242 -14.07 8.37 1.63
N PRO A 243 -14.59 9.48 2.18
CA PRO A 243 -14.16 10.83 1.80
C PRO A 243 -12.69 11.14 2.06
N SER A 244 -12.00 10.35 2.90
CA SER A 244 -10.56 10.46 3.20
C SER A 244 -9.66 9.57 2.32
N HIS A 245 -10.22 8.83 1.36
CA HIS A 245 -9.45 7.91 0.51
C HIS A 245 -8.65 8.67 -0.55
N PHE A 246 -7.53 9.28 -0.15
CA PHE A 246 -6.71 10.18 -0.99
C PHE A 246 -6.26 9.54 -2.31
N LYS A 247 -5.97 8.23 -2.35
CA LYS A 247 -5.58 7.53 -3.59
C LYS A 247 -6.71 7.54 -4.63
N ALA A 248 -7.95 7.28 -4.20
CA ALA A 248 -9.12 7.34 -5.07
C ALA A 248 -9.40 8.78 -5.54
N ILE A 249 -9.28 9.76 -4.62
CA ILE A 249 -9.41 11.19 -4.94
C ILE A 249 -8.39 11.60 -6.00
N PHE A 250 -7.13 11.18 -5.85
CA PHE A 250 -6.09 11.49 -6.84
C PHE A 250 -6.41 10.92 -8.22
N LEU A 251 -6.76 9.62 -8.28
CA LEU A 251 -7.12 8.99 -9.54
C LEU A 251 -8.35 9.67 -10.19
N GLN A 252 -9.37 9.98 -9.39
CA GLN A 252 -10.56 10.67 -9.86
C GLN A 252 -10.22 12.08 -10.39
N ALA A 253 -9.42 12.85 -9.66
CA ALA A 253 -8.95 14.16 -10.09
C ALA A 253 -8.19 14.10 -11.42
N ARG A 254 -7.31 13.08 -11.56
CA ARG A 254 -6.53 12.87 -12.78
C ARG A 254 -7.43 12.55 -13.98
N GLU A 255 -8.47 11.75 -13.80
CA GLU A 255 -9.37 11.40 -14.89
C GLU A 255 -10.30 12.58 -15.27
N HIS A 256 -10.78 13.38 -14.30
CA HIS A 256 -11.49 14.64 -14.57
C HIS A 256 -10.60 15.65 -15.30
N HIS A 257 -9.32 15.75 -14.91
CA HIS A 257 -8.34 16.59 -15.63
C HIS A 257 -8.19 16.17 -17.11
N LYS A 258 -8.11 14.86 -17.40
CA LYS A 258 -8.05 14.34 -18.78
C LYS A 258 -9.29 14.74 -19.60
N LEU A 259 -10.47 14.83 -18.96
CA LEU A 259 -11.71 15.27 -19.59
C LEU A 259 -11.84 16.80 -19.71
N GLY A 260 -10.86 17.57 -19.18
CA GLY A 260 -10.90 19.04 -19.21
C GLY A 260 -11.84 19.67 -18.17
N GLU A 261 -12.28 18.92 -17.17
CA GLU A 261 -13.21 19.36 -16.13
C GLU A 261 -12.45 20.07 -14.99
N ILE A 262 -11.89 21.26 -15.32
CA ILE A 262 -10.91 22.01 -14.50
C ILE A 262 -11.40 22.27 -13.07
N ASN A 263 -12.67 22.69 -12.90
CA ASN A 263 -13.20 23.06 -11.60
C ASN A 263 -13.32 21.85 -10.66
N ILE A 264 -13.89 20.73 -11.16
CA ILE A 264 -14.02 19.49 -10.40
C ILE A 264 -12.62 18.96 -10.03
N THR A 265 -11.69 19.01 -10.98
CA THR A 265 -10.30 18.63 -10.75
C THR A 265 -9.67 19.44 -9.62
N SER A 266 -9.88 20.77 -9.60
CA SER A 266 -9.33 21.65 -8.56
C SER A 266 -9.90 21.33 -7.17
N GLU A 267 -11.21 21.12 -7.07
CA GLU A 267 -11.86 20.74 -5.80
C GLU A 267 -11.29 19.42 -5.22
N LEU A 268 -11.13 18.41 -6.08
CA LEU A 268 -10.56 17.11 -5.69
C LEU A 268 -9.10 17.23 -5.28
N ILE A 269 -8.31 18.07 -5.96
CA ILE A 269 -6.90 18.33 -5.62
C ILE A 269 -6.79 18.98 -4.24
N GLU A 270 -7.54 20.04 -3.96
CA GLU A 270 -7.49 20.72 -2.65
C GLU A 270 -7.87 19.75 -1.54
N LYS A 271 -8.94 18.97 -1.72
CA LYS A 271 -9.36 17.93 -0.78
C LYS A 271 -8.23 16.92 -0.53
N GLY A 272 -7.60 16.44 -1.59
CA GLY A 272 -6.52 15.46 -1.50
C GLY A 272 -5.26 16.01 -0.80
N LEU A 273 -4.88 17.27 -1.08
CA LEU A 273 -3.75 17.94 -0.44
C LEU A 273 -3.95 18.10 1.08
N ILE A 274 -5.15 18.51 1.51
CA ILE A 274 -5.47 18.63 2.94
C ILE A 274 -5.24 17.28 3.63
N ILE A 275 -5.85 16.20 3.11
CA ILE A 275 -5.73 14.87 3.69
C ILE A 275 -4.26 14.41 3.74
N CYS A 276 -3.53 14.53 2.62
CA CYS A 276 -2.13 14.10 2.55
C CYS A 276 -1.22 14.88 3.50
N THR A 277 -1.50 16.17 3.71
CA THR A 277 -0.76 17.00 4.67
C THR A 277 -1.01 16.56 6.11
N GLU A 278 -2.28 16.29 6.47
CA GLU A 278 -2.66 15.85 7.80
C GLU A 278 -2.03 14.51 8.20
N ILE A 279 -1.96 13.56 7.25
CA ILE A 279 -1.35 12.23 7.50
C ILE A 279 0.15 12.18 7.19
N GLY A 280 0.75 13.27 6.69
CA GLY A 280 2.17 13.34 6.32
C GLY A 280 2.55 12.46 5.11
N ASN A 281 1.62 12.23 4.16
CA ASN A 281 1.88 11.42 2.97
C ASN A 281 2.62 12.24 1.89
N THR A 282 3.94 12.11 1.84
CA THR A 282 4.82 12.88 0.95
C THR A 282 4.62 12.52 -0.53
N GLU A 283 4.46 11.22 -0.85
CA GLU A 283 4.27 10.76 -2.24
C GLU A 283 3.06 11.43 -2.89
N TYR A 284 1.89 11.30 -2.27
CA TYR A 284 0.68 11.86 -2.85
C TYR A 284 0.61 13.37 -2.76
N THR A 285 1.31 14.00 -1.81
CA THR A 285 1.47 15.46 -1.80
C THR A 285 2.16 15.93 -3.08
N HIS A 286 3.25 15.28 -3.51
CA HIS A 286 3.91 15.58 -4.79
C HIS A 286 2.99 15.32 -5.98
N HIS A 287 2.28 14.20 -6.00
CA HIS A 287 1.33 13.89 -7.08
C HIS A 287 0.24 14.95 -7.23
N PHE A 288 -0.40 15.37 -6.14
CA PHE A 288 -1.43 16.41 -6.17
C PHE A 288 -0.87 17.78 -6.54
N THR A 289 0.31 18.14 -6.04
CA THR A 289 0.97 19.42 -6.35
C THR A 289 1.30 19.52 -7.84
N ILE A 290 1.83 18.45 -8.43
CA ILE A 290 2.10 18.39 -9.87
C ILE A 290 0.79 18.47 -10.67
N LEU A 291 -0.24 17.71 -10.27
CA LEU A 291 -1.55 17.74 -10.95
C LEU A 291 -2.19 19.13 -10.87
N LYS A 292 -2.04 19.85 -9.74
CA LYS A 292 -2.50 21.24 -9.58
C LYS A 292 -1.84 22.18 -10.59
N ALA A 293 -0.53 22.08 -10.75
CA ALA A 293 0.20 22.90 -11.72
C ALA A 293 -0.22 22.56 -13.17
N LEU A 294 -0.41 21.29 -13.48
CA LEU A 294 -0.92 20.84 -14.78
C LEU A 294 -2.33 21.36 -15.05
N ASN A 295 -3.23 21.27 -14.06
CA ASN A 295 -4.61 21.71 -14.17
C ASN A 295 -4.74 23.22 -14.37
N ASN A 296 -3.84 23.99 -13.76
CA ASN A 296 -3.75 25.44 -13.91
C ASN A 296 -3.00 25.85 -15.19
N ASN A 297 -2.59 24.89 -16.02
CA ASN A 297 -1.80 25.11 -17.23
C ASN A 297 -0.54 25.96 -16.98
N ALA A 298 0.15 25.72 -15.86
CA ALA A 298 1.37 26.44 -15.48
C ALA A 298 2.40 26.49 -16.65
N PRO A 299 3.15 27.60 -16.81
CA PRO A 299 4.25 27.67 -17.78
C PRO A 299 5.30 26.58 -17.53
N ALA A 300 5.99 26.13 -18.58
CA ALA A 300 6.94 25.02 -18.49
C ALA A 300 8.02 25.23 -17.42
N GLU A 301 8.51 26.46 -17.23
CA GLU A 301 9.56 26.79 -16.25
C GLU A 301 9.06 26.75 -14.78
N GLU A 302 7.79 27.04 -14.54
CA GLU A 302 7.16 26.90 -13.23
C GLU A 302 6.89 25.41 -12.94
N LEU A 303 6.31 24.71 -13.93
CA LEU A 303 6.04 23.27 -13.85
C LEU A 303 7.34 22.47 -13.64
N GLU A 304 8.47 22.90 -14.25
CA GLU A 304 9.79 22.30 -14.08
C GLU A 304 10.22 22.26 -12.60
N LYS A 305 10.10 23.38 -11.90
CA LYS A 305 10.48 23.43 -10.48
C LYS A 305 9.68 22.45 -9.64
N ILE A 306 8.36 22.44 -9.83
CA ILE A 306 7.45 21.57 -9.11
C ILE A 306 7.73 20.09 -9.41
N ILE A 307 7.92 19.74 -10.67
CA ILE A 307 8.20 18.37 -11.10
C ILE A 307 9.57 17.91 -10.57
N LEU A 308 10.60 18.75 -10.58
CA LEU A 308 11.92 18.38 -10.08
C LEU A 308 11.93 18.09 -8.57
N GLU A 309 11.14 18.81 -7.78
CA GLU A 309 10.93 18.48 -6.36
C GLU A 309 10.32 17.09 -6.19
N GLY A 310 9.28 16.76 -6.96
CA GLY A 310 8.69 15.44 -6.97
C GLY A 310 9.67 14.35 -7.44
N ILE A 311 10.41 14.59 -8.53
CA ILE A 311 11.42 13.65 -9.06
C ILE A 311 12.50 13.36 -8.00
N THR A 312 12.93 14.36 -7.25
CA THR A 312 13.93 14.18 -6.17
C THR A 312 13.42 13.18 -5.14
N TYR A 313 12.15 13.26 -4.77
CA TYR A 313 11.51 12.29 -3.88
C TYR A 313 11.39 10.91 -4.54
N PHE A 314 10.85 10.85 -5.77
CA PHE A 314 10.61 9.57 -6.46
C PHE A 314 11.92 8.82 -6.74
N ASP A 315 12.98 9.51 -7.13
CA ASP A 315 14.31 8.91 -7.35
C ASP A 315 14.89 8.36 -6.03
N LYS A 316 14.74 9.09 -4.92
CA LYS A 316 15.15 8.63 -3.59
C LYS A 316 14.44 7.34 -3.17
N GLU A 317 13.13 7.27 -3.40
CA GLU A 317 12.31 6.10 -3.08
C GLU A 317 12.32 5.04 -4.20
N THR A 318 13.20 5.23 -5.21
CA THR A 318 13.34 4.32 -6.36
C THR A 318 12.05 4.09 -7.16
N LEU A 319 11.16 5.07 -7.18
CA LEU A 319 9.89 5.07 -7.91
C LEU A 319 10.09 5.64 -9.33
N TYR A 320 11.01 5.06 -10.08
CA TYR A 320 11.48 5.59 -11.37
C TYR A 320 10.40 5.70 -12.45
N ASN A 321 9.33 4.91 -12.35
CA ASN A 321 8.15 5.03 -13.22
C ASN A 321 7.46 6.40 -13.09
N TYR A 322 7.37 6.99 -11.89
CA TYR A 322 6.84 8.34 -11.72
C TYR A 322 7.82 9.39 -12.22
N THR A 323 9.13 9.18 -12.02
CA THR A 323 10.16 10.02 -12.65
C THR A 323 10.00 10.01 -14.15
N GLN A 324 9.83 8.84 -14.78
CA GLN A 324 9.56 8.73 -16.22
C GLN A 324 8.29 9.50 -16.60
N GLU A 325 7.16 9.22 -15.97
CA GLU A 325 5.86 9.83 -16.30
C GLU A 325 5.94 11.37 -16.26
N TYR A 326 6.50 11.92 -15.19
CA TYR A 326 6.54 13.37 -15.02
C TYR A 326 7.62 14.05 -15.88
N ALA A 327 8.73 13.40 -16.12
CA ALA A 327 9.74 13.89 -17.08
C ALA A 327 9.16 13.96 -18.50
N GLU A 328 8.42 12.94 -18.95
CA GLU A 328 7.77 12.93 -20.26
C GLU A 328 6.68 14.01 -20.39
N LYS A 329 5.89 14.26 -19.31
CA LYS A 329 4.91 15.37 -19.29
C LYS A 329 5.59 16.72 -19.40
N LEU A 330 6.68 16.93 -18.68
CA LEU A 330 7.45 18.16 -18.72
C LEU A 330 8.12 18.36 -20.07
N ALA A 331 8.71 17.32 -20.65
CA ALA A 331 9.27 17.34 -22.00
C ALA A 331 8.22 17.76 -23.05
N THR A 332 7.02 17.18 -22.96
CA THR A 332 5.90 17.53 -23.83
C THR A 332 5.48 19.00 -23.67
N LYS A 333 5.47 19.52 -22.43
CA LYS A 333 5.16 20.93 -22.16
C LYS A 333 6.20 21.88 -22.76
N PHE A 334 7.50 21.62 -22.56
CA PHE A 334 8.58 22.39 -23.18
C PHE A 334 8.54 22.33 -24.70
N PHE A 335 8.24 21.16 -25.27
CA PHE A 335 8.11 21.02 -26.72
C PHE A 335 6.99 21.93 -27.28
N LYS A 336 5.81 21.94 -26.61
CA LYS A 336 4.68 22.81 -26.99
C LYS A 336 5.01 24.30 -26.87
N GLU A 337 5.89 24.68 -25.94
CA GLU A 337 6.38 26.06 -25.76
C GLU A 337 7.64 26.36 -26.60
N SER A 338 7.97 25.50 -27.59
CA SER A 338 9.08 25.63 -28.52
C SER A 338 10.47 25.61 -27.89
N ASN A 339 10.63 25.19 -26.65
CA ASN A 339 11.92 24.95 -26.00
C ASN A 339 12.39 23.51 -26.25
N HIS A 340 12.85 23.23 -27.46
CA HIS A 340 13.23 21.88 -27.89
C HIS A 340 14.48 21.35 -27.18
N ILE A 341 15.36 22.20 -26.67
CA ILE A 341 16.56 21.79 -25.92
C ILE A 341 16.13 21.15 -24.60
N LYS A 342 15.33 21.86 -23.80
CA LYS A 342 14.79 21.30 -22.53
C LYS A 342 13.89 20.11 -22.78
N ALA A 343 13.05 20.14 -23.81
CA ALA A 343 12.22 19.01 -24.18
C ALA A 343 13.05 17.74 -24.41
N SER A 344 14.16 17.83 -25.18
CA SER A 344 15.07 16.71 -25.41
C SER A 344 15.72 16.20 -24.12
N GLN A 345 16.15 17.10 -23.23
CA GLN A 345 16.76 16.73 -21.94
C GLN A 345 15.80 15.93 -21.06
N TYR A 346 14.52 16.34 -20.98
CA TYR A 346 13.53 15.66 -20.18
C TYR A 346 13.03 14.37 -20.82
N PHE A 347 12.97 14.25 -22.14
CA PHE A 347 12.75 12.96 -22.79
C PHE A 347 13.88 11.98 -22.48
N ASN A 348 15.15 12.42 -22.52
CA ASN A 348 16.27 11.57 -22.14
C ASN A 348 16.17 11.14 -20.66
N LYS A 349 15.84 12.06 -19.74
CA LYS A 349 15.62 11.73 -18.32
C LYS A 349 14.51 10.67 -18.15
N GLY A 350 13.44 10.75 -18.93
CA GLY A 350 12.39 9.73 -18.95
C GLY A 350 12.89 8.37 -19.42
N LEU A 351 13.74 8.33 -20.46
CA LEU A 351 14.37 7.09 -20.94
C LEU A 351 15.27 6.45 -19.88
N GLU A 352 16.13 7.24 -19.24
CA GLU A 352 17.00 6.78 -18.14
C GLU A 352 16.19 6.20 -16.97
N ALA A 353 15.09 6.87 -16.59
CA ALA A 353 14.21 6.39 -15.54
C ALA A 353 13.52 5.05 -15.90
N ARG A 354 13.13 4.90 -17.18
CA ARG A 354 12.58 3.64 -17.70
C ARG A 354 13.59 2.50 -17.62
N GLU A 355 14.85 2.74 -18.01
CA GLU A 355 15.93 1.75 -17.92
C GLU A 355 16.12 1.29 -16.47
N LYS A 356 16.20 2.23 -15.52
CA LYS A 356 16.28 1.92 -14.08
C LYS A 356 15.09 1.08 -13.58
N THR A 357 13.88 1.33 -14.12
CA THR A 357 12.70 0.52 -13.78
C THR A 357 12.85 -0.91 -14.27
N PHE A 358 13.36 -1.13 -15.48
CA PHE A 358 13.65 -2.46 -16.01
C PHE A 358 14.73 -3.19 -15.23
N GLU A 359 15.83 -2.52 -14.90
CA GLU A 359 16.92 -3.10 -14.10
C GLU A 359 16.43 -3.55 -12.71
N LYS A 360 15.53 -2.77 -12.09
CA LYS A 360 14.93 -3.08 -10.79
C LYS A 360 13.99 -4.28 -10.86
N GLY A 361 13.21 -4.42 -11.93
CA GLY A 361 12.28 -5.53 -12.16
C GLY A 361 12.92 -6.75 -12.83
N ALA A 362 14.21 -6.73 -13.16
CA ALA A 362 14.90 -7.90 -13.68
C ALA A 362 15.04 -8.94 -12.57
N LEU A 363 14.54 -10.16 -12.83
CA LEU A 363 14.71 -11.30 -11.95
C LEU A 363 16.22 -11.51 -11.66
N LYS A 364 16.62 -11.36 -10.40
CA LYS A 364 17.97 -11.64 -9.93
C LYS A 364 18.13 -13.12 -9.64
#